data_78d0f89d3eb7637bbcb838c52c49bb8c
#
_entry.id   78d0f89d3eb7637bbcb838c52c49bb8c
#
_cell.length_a   1.000
_cell.length_b   1.000
_cell.length_c   1.000
_cell.angle_alpha   90.00
_cell.angle_beta   90.00
_cell.angle_gamma   90.00
#
_symmetry.space_group_name_H-M   'P 1'
#
loop_
_entity.id
_entity.type
_entity.pdbx_description
1 polymer ?
#
loop_
_entity_poly.entity_id
_entity_poly.type
_entity_poly.pdbx_seq_one_letter_code
_entity_poly.pdbx_strand_id
1 'polypeptide(L)'
;MPGILARLRMVVGLNIGTIMFGILFIYMAFSAILYFTTTHIESYQVTSGPLSRNETYTGLAIREESLCKADLSGYITYYAREGSKINASGAVYGLSDTKTASAPASLAPEELSKVRTDMMSFSKGFSSSKFNSTYSFKYELKGNILQYAESGNTSSAPLTSDEDGEGNDSGDNDKTADIYPGNQTICQSQSDGIVLYSMDNYEGKTVDAVKAEDFDQNSYHETDLKTSDKVKAGDDIYTIITDERWSLLIPLSDRQVEKLKDRSTIRVKFLKDDMTQNGDFSIITIDGDKYGQIDFNKGLIRYASDRFLDIELVTNTVVGLKIPLTSIVTKDFYVIPSRMATTQDNQTGFTLYEGKNKTTFKNVSIYASIDDSSVSKLAVDEAEQ
;
A
#
# COMPACT_ATOMS: atom_id res chain seq x y z
N MET A 1 74.91 0.74 15.41
CA MET A 1 73.56 1.24 15.16
C MET A 1 72.80 1.53 16.46
N PRO A 2 73.12 2.59 17.20
CA PRO A 2 72.32 2.96 18.38
C PRO A 2 71.41 4.21 18.17
N GLY A 3 71.25 4.67 16.92
CA GLY A 3 70.56 5.97 16.67
C GLY A 3 69.05 5.97 16.55
N ILE A 4 68.42 4.85 16.20
CA ILE A 4 66.96 4.80 15.91
C ILE A 4 66.18 4.62 17.19
N LEU A 5 66.58 3.75 18.09
CA LEU A 5 65.98 3.50 19.40
C LEU A 5 66.03 4.75 20.31
N ALA A 6 67.16 5.51 20.27
CA ALA A 6 67.31 6.74 21.03
C ALA A 6 66.39 7.86 20.52
N ARG A 7 66.18 7.98 19.19
CA ARG A 7 65.24 8.93 18.59
C ARG A 7 63.77 8.55 18.86
N LEU A 8 63.43 7.27 18.85
CA LEU A 8 62.11 6.78 19.21
C LEU A 8 61.76 7.09 20.66
N ARG A 9 62.72 6.99 21.59
CA ARG A 9 62.54 7.30 22.98
C ARG A 9 62.34 8.79 23.25
N MET A 10 62.88 9.66 22.39
CA MET A 10 62.70 11.13 22.49
C MET A 10 61.37 11.60 21.93
N VAL A 11 60.78 10.90 20.96
CA VAL A 11 59.51 11.30 20.29
C VAL A 11 58.29 10.71 21.02
N VAL A 12 58.39 9.54 21.64
CA VAL A 12 57.22 8.84 22.24
C VAL A 12 57.23 8.88 23.76
N GLY A 13 58.05 9.68 24.43
CA GLY A 13 58.05 9.78 25.89
C GLY A 13 57.69 8.45 26.58
N LEU A 14 58.60 7.43 26.50
CA LEU A 14 58.33 6.07 26.99
C LEU A 14 58.10 6.05 28.51
N ASN A 15 56.88 6.37 28.88
CA ASN A 15 56.33 6.16 30.19
C ASN A 15 55.55 4.84 30.19
N ILE A 16 55.44 4.17 31.33
CA ILE A 16 54.73 2.90 31.47
C ILE A 16 53.29 3.01 30.93
N GLY A 17 52.66 4.19 31.07
CA GLY A 17 51.34 4.48 30.52
C GLY A 17 51.26 4.48 28.99
N THR A 18 52.28 5.03 28.27
CA THR A 18 52.36 5.01 26.80
C THR A 18 52.60 3.62 26.27
N ILE A 19 53.34 2.78 26.99
CA ILE A 19 53.55 1.37 26.59
C ILE A 19 52.25 0.60 26.75
N MET A 20 51.55 0.73 27.86
CA MET A 20 50.26 0.08 28.08
C MET A 20 49.22 0.54 27.05
N PHE A 21 49.13 1.87 26.78
CA PHE A 21 48.23 2.39 25.76
C PHE A 21 48.56 1.88 24.35
N GLY A 22 49.85 1.80 24.03
CA GLY A 22 50.32 1.24 22.75
C GLY A 22 49.91 -0.23 22.56
N ILE A 23 50.05 -1.05 23.61
CA ILE A 23 49.62 -2.46 23.56
C ILE A 23 48.09 -2.55 23.39
N LEU A 24 47.36 -1.76 24.13
CA LEU A 24 45.88 -1.73 24.03
C LEU A 24 45.42 -1.25 22.66
N PHE A 25 46.08 -0.24 22.09
CA PHE A 25 45.80 0.24 20.75
C PHE A 25 46.05 -0.81 19.66
N ILE A 26 47.21 -1.51 19.75
CA ILE A 26 47.53 -2.60 18.84
C ILE A 26 46.53 -3.76 18.94
N TYR A 27 46.12 -4.09 20.20
CA TYR A 27 45.07 -5.10 20.42
C TYR A 27 43.75 -4.69 19.76
N MET A 28 43.33 -3.43 19.98
CA MET A 28 42.10 -2.89 19.40
C MET A 28 42.15 -2.87 17.85
N ALA A 29 43.26 -2.43 17.27
CA ALA A 29 43.46 -2.43 15.84
C ALA A 29 43.44 -3.85 15.24
N PHE A 30 44.09 -4.80 15.89
CA PHE A 30 44.08 -6.19 15.48
C PHE A 30 42.69 -6.83 15.61
N SER A 31 42.00 -6.56 16.69
CA SER A 31 40.63 -7.01 16.90
C SER A 31 39.67 -6.45 15.85
N ALA A 32 39.82 -5.15 15.48
CA ALA A 32 39.03 -4.55 14.42
C ALA A 32 39.29 -5.18 13.04
N ILE A 33 40.58 -5.44 12.73
CA ILE A 33 40.95 -6.12 11.48
C ILE A 33 40.35 -7.53 11.44
N LEU A 34 40.44 -8.29 12.53
CA LEU A 34 39.84 -9.63 12.61
C LEU A 34 38.30 -9.54 12.45
N TYR A 35 37.65 -8.55 13.07
CA TYR A 35 36.21 -8.37 12.94
C TYR A 35 35.77 -8.11 11.48
N PHE A 36 36.53 -7.26 10.76
CA PHE A 36 36.20 -6.95 9.36
C PHE A 36 36.60 -8.05 8.38
N THR A 37 37.56 -8.90 8.73
CA THR A 37 38.03 -10.00 7.87
C THR A 37 37.28 -11.31 8.13
N THR A 38 36.62 -11.46 9.28
CA THR A 38 35.86 -12.67 9.60
C THR A 38 34.52 -12.65 8.89
N THR A 39 34.16 -13.71 8.21
CA THR A 39 32.82 -13.88 7.62
C THR A 39 31.79 -14.03 8.74
N HIS A 40 30.88 -13.08 8.82
CA HIS A 40 29.79 -13.16 9.79
C HIS A 40 28.67 -14.04 9.22
N ILE A 41 28.38 -15.13 9.93
CA ILE A 41 27.25 -16.00 9.58
C ILE A 41 25.98 -15.36 10.18
N GLU A 42 25.13 -14.86 9.31
CA GLU A 42 23.80 -14.38 9.71
C GLU A 42 22.83 -15.55 9.73
N SER A 43 22.16 -15.74 10.86
CA SER A 43 21.09 -16.72 10.97
C SER A 43 19.79 -16.14 10.40
N TYR A 44 19.14 -16.86 9.52
CA TYR A 44 17.84 -16.49 8.96
C TYR A 44 16.78 -17.49 9.39
N GLN A 45 15.67 -16.98 9.95
CA GLN A 45 14.53 -17.81 10.26
C GLN A 45 13.72 -18.07 8.99
N VAL A 46 13.71 -19.31 8.54
CA VAL A 46 12.91 -19.73 7.39
C VAL A 46 11.43 -19.56 7.70
N THR A 47 10.74 -18.79 6.87
CA THR A 47 9.29 -18.55 7.00
C THR A 47 8.53 -19.31 5.92
N SER A 48 7.33 -19.80 6.29
CA SER A 48 6.41 -20.39 5.32
C SER A 48 5.62 -19.28 4.62
N GLY A 49 5.49 -19.37 3.31
CA GLY A 49 4.72 -18.39 2.55
C GLY A 49 4.37 -18.89 1.15
N PRO A 50 3.48 -18.19 0.43
CA PRO A 50 3.09 -18.61 -0.90
C PRO A 50 4.30 -18.62 -1.84
N LEU A 51 4.43 -19.71 -2.60
CA LEU A 51 5.50 -19.91 -3.59
C LEU A 51 5.16 -19.32 -4.95
N SER A 52 3.89 -18.98 -5.18
CA SER A 52 3.47 -18.44 -6.46
C SER A 52 3.97 -16.99 -6.62
N ARG A 53 4.51 -16.71 -7.76
CA ARG A 53 4.66 -15.37 -8.27
C ARG A 53 3.26 -14.88 -8.61
N ASN A 54 2.65 -14.10 -7.73
CA ASN A 54 1.41 -13.44 -8.05
C ASN A 54 1.69 -12.43 -9.18
N GLU A 55 0.78 -12.38 -10.12
CA GLU A 55 0.88 -11.44 -11.23
C GLU A 55 0.24 -10.12 -10.77
N THR A 56 0.95 -9.01 -10.97
CA THR A 56 0.45 -7.66 -10.65
C THR A 56 -0.22 -7.05 -11.87
N TYR A 57 -1.30 -6.34 -11.62
CA TYR A 57 -2.08 -5.63 -12.63
C TYR A 57 -2.43 -4.25 -12.12
N THR A 58 -2.52 -3.30 -13.04
CA THR A 58 -3.22 -2.04 -12.77
C THR A 58 -4.61 -2.14 -13.37
N GLY A 59 -5.62 -2.05 -12.52
CA GLY A 59 -7.02 -2.13 -12.92
C GLY A 59 -7.70 -0.78 -12.95
N LEU A 60 -8.65 -0.61 -13.88
CA LEU A 60 -9.53 0.54 -14.00
C LEU A 60 -10.81 0.28 -13.17
N ALA A 61 -11.09 1.13 -12.18
CA ALA A 61 -12.28 1.02 -11.33
C ALA A 61 -13.47 1.72 -11.99
N ILE A 62 -14.56 0.98 -12.19
CA ILE A 62 -15.84 1.48 -12.70
C ILE A 62 -16.85 1.34 -11.57
N ARG A 63 -17.56 2.43 -11.29
CA ARG A 63 -18.49 2.54 -10.17
C ARG A 63 -19.66 3.46 -10.55
N GLU A 64 -20.77 3.33 -9.85
CA GLU A 64 -21.94 4.19 -10.07
C GLU A 64 -21.73 5.52 -9.34
N GLU A 65 -21.50 6.56 -10.12
CA GLU A 65 -21.21 7.88 -9.60
C GLU A 65 -21.91 8.97 -10.43
N SER A 66 -22.29 10.06 -9.75
CA SER A 66 -22.98 11.17 -10.36
C SER A 66 -22.35 12.49 -9.94
N LEU A 67 -22.21 13.39 -10.90
CA LEU A 67 -21.70 14.73 -10.69
C LEU A 67 -22.82 15.65 -10.22
N CYS A 68 -22.62 16.30 -9.07
CA CYS A 68 -23.58 17.20 -8.45
C CYS A 68 -23.18 18.67 -8.69
N LYS A 69 -24.15 19.47 -9.14
CA LYS A 69 -23.98 20.88 -9.50
C LYS A 69 -24.54 21.79 -8.43
N ALA A 70 -24.02 23.01 -8.39
CA ALA A 70 -24.58 24.06 -7.54
C ALA A 70 -25.95 24.54 -8.06
N ASP A 71 -26.94 24.60 -7.20
CA ASP A 71 -28.24 25.18 -7.52
C ASP A 71 -28.25 26.71 -7.46
N LEU A 72 -27.36 27.28 -6.62
CA LEU A 72 -27.28 28.71 -6.35
C LEU A 72 -25.83 29.20 -6.47
N SER A 73 -25.68 30.52 -6.62
CA SER A 73 -24.35 31.14 -6.61
C SER A 73 -24.01 31.65 -5.22
N GLY A 74 -22.77 31.45 -4.75
CA GLY A 74 -22.36 31.92 -3.44
C GLY A 74 -20.93 31.54 -3.11
N TYR A 75 -20.43 31.99 -1.95
CA TYR A 75 -19.18 31.51 -1.37
C TYR A 75 -19.44 30.19 -0.68
N ILE A 76 -18.66 29.16 -1.06
CA ILE A 76 -18.87 27.79 -0.61
C ILE A 76 -18.14 27.48 0.70
N THR A 77 -18.82 26.74 1.57
CA THR A 77 -18.24 26.10 2.76
C THR A 77 -18.57 24.61 2.72
N TYR A 78 -17.57 23.75 2.78
CA TYR A 78 -17.75 22.30 2.71
C TYR A 78 -17.94 21.71 4.10
N TYR A 79 -18.99 20.89 4.28
CA TYR A 79 -19.32 20.21 5.53
C TYR A 79 -19.01 18.70 5.45
N ALA A 80 -19.36 18.05 4.34
CA ALA A 80 -19.03 16.65 4.17
C ALA A 80 -17.52 16.44 3.97
N ARG A 81 -17.01 15.43 4.63
CA ARG A 81 -15.61 15.01 4.46
C ARG A 81 -15.46 14.25 3.16
N GLU A 82 -14.36 14.51 2.45
CA GLU A 82 -13.98 13.76 1.26
C GLU A 82 -13.77 12.28 1.57
N GLY A 83 -14.33 11.39 0.73
CA GLY A 83 -14.29 9.95 0.94
C GLY A 83 -15.18 9.46 2.09
N SER A 84 -16.01 10.32 2.69
CA SER A 84 -16.95 9.90 3.74
C SER A 84 -18.32 9.52 3.17
N LYS A 85 -18.99 8.61 3.87
CA LYS A 85 -20.41 8.30 3.59
C LYS A 85 -21.29 9.42 4.13
N ILE A 86 -22.25 9.83 3.31
CA ILE A 86 -23.31 10.75 3.67
C ILE A 86 -24.67 10.10 3.41
N ASN A 87 -25.63 10.41 4.26
CA ASN A 87 -27.01 9.97 4.05
C ASN A 87 -27.75 10.96 3.15
N ALA A 88 -28.84 10.52 2.55
CA ALA A 88 -29.77 11.41 1.88
C ALA A 88 -30.23 12.52 2.87
N SER A 89 -30.32 13.74 2.37
CA SER A 89 -30.55 14.93 3.16
C SER A 89 -29.44 15.35 4.13
N GLY A 90 -28.29 14.65 4.15
CA GLY A 90 -27.10 15.11 4.86
C GLY A 90 -26.50 16.35 4.23
N ALA A 91 -26.00 17.30 5.04
CA ALA A 91 -25.39 18.52 4.54
C ALA A 91 -24.05 18.23 3.87
N VAL A 92 -23.91 18.58 2.60
CA VAL A 92 -22.65 18.45 1.85
C VAL A 92 -21.85 19.74 1.92
N TYR A 93 -22.51 20.86 1.61
CA TYR A 93 -21.90 22.19 1.60
C TYR A 93 -22.92 23.28 1.92
N GLY A 94 -22.44 24.47 2.26
CA GLY A 94 -23.26 25.66 2.43
C GLY A 94 -22.83 26.78 1.49
N LEU A 95 -23.78 27.58 1.05
CA LEU A 95 -23.56 28.76 0.23
C LEU A 95 -23.93 30.02 0.98
N SER A 96 -23.09 31.05 0.94
CA SER A 96 -23.36 32.37 1.52
C SER A 96 -23.09 33.49 0.51
N ASP A 97 -23.80 34.61 0.64
CA ASP A 97 -23.58 35.79 -0.21
C ASP A 97 -22.25 36.50 0.08
N THR A 98 -21.79 36.38 1.31
CA THR A 98 -20.56 36.99 1.79
C THR A 98 -19.51 35.95 2.11
N LYS A 99 -18.24 36.25 1.81
CA LYS A 99 -17.12 35.37 2.19
C LYS A 99 -17.04 35.33 3.72
N THR A 100 -17.26 34.16 4.31
CA THR A 100 -17.16 33.97 5.74
C THR A 100 -15.72 34.29 6.18
N ALA A 101 -15.55 35.39 6.92
CA ALA A 101 -14.27 35.70 7.50
C ALA A 101 -13.96 34.63 8.55
N SER A 102 -12.77 34.06 8.50
CA SER A 102 -12.30 33.17 9.56
C SER A 102 -12.12 34.01 10.83
N ALA A 103 -13.17 34.11 11.66
CA ALA A 103 -12.99 34.61 13.00
C ALA A 103 -12.10 33.59 13.76
N PRO A 104 -11.16 34.04 14.62
CA PRO A 104 -10.41 33.13 15.46
C PRO A 104 -11.40 32.53 16.48
N ALA A 105 -11.93 31.37 16.16
CA ALA A 105 -12.77 30.62 17.05
C ALA A 105 -11.88 29.85 18.02
N SER A 106 -12.17 29.94 19.31
CA SER A 106 -11.58 29.05 20.29
C SER A 106 -12.26 27.70 20.22
N LEU A 107 -11.60 26.73 19.63
CA LEU A 107 -12.10 25.36 19.59
C LEU A 107 -12.07 24.75 20.99
N ALA A 108 -13.11 23.96 21.31
CA ALA A 108 -13.11 23.16 22.54
C ALA A 108 -11.96 22.12 22.49
N PRO A 109 -11.42 21.67 23.65
CA PRO A 109 -10.30 20.72 23.69
C PRO A 109 -10.57 19.41 22.93
N GLU A 110 -11.82 18.96 22.92
CA GLU A 110 -12.24 17.74 22.20
C GLU A 110 -12.21 17.94 20.68
N GLU A 111 -12.66 19.09 20.20
CA GLU A 111 -12.64 19.47 18.79
C GLU A 111 -11.22 19.69 18.29
N LEU A 112 -10.38 20.32 19.10
CA LEU A 112 -8.95 20.45 18.82
C LEU A 112 -8.28 19.08 18.71
N SER A 113 -8.70 18.10 19.52
CA SER A 113 -8.21 16.73 19.44
C SER A 113 -8.61 16.05 18.12
N LYS A 114 -9.84 16.26 17.61
CA LYS A 114 -10.30 15.75 16.32
C LYS A 114 -9.47 16.35 15.17
N VAL A 115 -9.32 17.67 15.16
CA VAL A 115 -8.49 18.39 14.17
C VAL A 115 -7.06 17.85 14.17
N ARG A 116 -6.46 17.63 15.35
CA ARG A 116 -5.12 17.04 15.45
C ARG A 116 -5.06 15.63 14.89
N THR A 117 -6.07 14.81 15.12
CA THR A 117 -6.16 13.45 14.60
C THR A 117 -6.24 13.44 13.08
N ASP A 118 -7.04 14.34 12.50
CA ASP A 118 -7.17 14.49 11.04
C ASP A 118 -5.85 14.93 10.41
N MET A 119 -5.15 15.89 11.01
CA MET A 119 -3.82 16.32 10.57
C MET A 119 -2.78 15.20 10.66
N MET A 120 -2.81 14.39 11.71
CA MET A 120 -1.89 13.25 11.84
C MET A 120 -2.21 12.16 10.80
N SER A 121 -3.48 11.90 10.54
CA SER A 121 -3.93 10.93 9.52
C SER A 121 -3.47 11.37 8.13
N PHE A 122 -3.69 12.62 7.79
CA PHE A 122 -3.20 13.21 6.55
C PHE A 122 -1.68 13.12 6.41
N SER A 123 -0.95 13.48 7.47
CA SER A 123 0.52 13.43 7.47
C SER A 123 1.07 12.02 7.24
N LYS A 124 0.40 10.99 7.78
CA LYS A 124 0.79 9.58 7.56
C LYS A 124 0.51 9.10 6.13
N GLY A 125 -0.55 9.61 5.52
CA GLY A 125 -0.97 9.25 4.15
C GLY A 125 -0.38 10.16 3.06
N PHE A 126 0.44 11.15 3.42
CA PHE A 126 0.96 12.12 2.47
C PHE A 126 1.90 11.47 1.46
N SER A 127 1.64 11.75 0.18
CA SER A 127 2.50 11.37 -0.94
C SER A 127 2.77 12.57 -1.83
N SER A 128 4.03 12.79 -2.16
CA SER A 128 4.44 13.88 -3.05
C SER A 128 3.91 13.71 -4.49
N SER A 129 3.59 12.49 -4.90
CA SER A 129 2.98 12.19 -6.20
C SER A 129 1.49 12.61 -6.27
N LYS A 130 0.82 12.74 -5.12
CA LYS A 130 -0.59 13.17 -5.00
C LYS A 130 -0.70 14.52 -4.29
N PHE A 131 0.10 15.51 -4.72
CA PHE A 131 0.16 16.82 -4.06
C PHE A 131 -1.20 17.56 -4.04
N ASN A 132 -2.08 17.28 -4.97
CA ASN A 132 -3.45 17.82 -5.01
C ASN A 132 -4.24 17.51 -3.73
N SER A 133 -4.02 16.36 -3.12
CA SER A 133 -4.66 15.98 -1.85
C SER A 133 -4.38 16.98 -0.70
N THR A 134 -3.29 17.74 -0.78
CA THR A 134 -2.95 18.79 0.19
C THR A 134 -3.92 19.96 0.11
N TYR A 135 -4.32 20.34 -1.09
CA TYR A 135 -5.31 21.42 -1.27
C TYR A 135 -6.69 20.97 -0.84
N SER A 136 -7.12 19.76 -1.23
CA SER A 136 -8.38 19.17 -0.79
C SER A 136 -8.46 19.10 0.74
N PHE A 137 -7.41 18.60 1.39
CA PHE A 137 -7.33 18.55 2.85
C PHE A 137 -7.38 19.94 3.50
N LYS A 138 -6.75 20.95 2.90
CA LYS A 138 -6.81 22.34 3.39
C LYS A 138 -8.25 22.86 3.45
N TYR A 139 -9.06 22.61 2.42
CA TYR A 139 -10.45 23.06 2.37
C TYR A 139 -11.33 22.28 3.35
N GLU A 140 -11.13 20.97 3.44
CA GLU A 140 -11.81 20.10 4.40
C GLU A 140 -11.53 20.56 5.84
N LEU A 141 -10.26 20.75 6.19
CA LEU A 141 -9.84 21.21 7.51
C LEU A 141 -10.46 22.57 7.86
N LYS A 142 -10.53 23.49 6.90
CA LYS A 142 -11.16 24.79 7.07
C LYS A 142 -12.66 24.65 7.35
N GLY A 143 -13.37 23.78 6.61
CA GLY A 143 -14.80 23.50 6.83
C GLY A 143 -15.06 22.93 8.22
N ASN A 144 -14.29 21.91 8.63
CA ASN A 144 -14.39 21.27 9.94
C ASN A 144 -14.13 22.27 11.10
N ILE A 145 -13.13 23.13 10.96
CA ILE A 145 -12.84 24.17 11.97
C ILE A 145 -13.99 25.16 12.09
N LEU A 146 -14.58 25.58 10.97
CA LEU A 146 -15.72 26.49 11.00
C LEU A 146 -16.94 25.83 11.66
N GLN A 147 -17.25 24.60 11.32
CA GLN A 147 -18.34 23.83 11.91
C GLN A 147 -18.16 23.67 13.43
N TYR A 148 -16.97 23.32 13.90
CA TYR A 148 -16.69 23.17 15.32
C TYR A 148 -16.77 24.51 16.06
N ALA A 149 -16.28 25.59 15.46
CA ALA A 149 -16.32 26.93 16.06
C ALA A 149 -17.74 27.41 16.33
N GLU A 150 -18.68 27.09 15.47
CA GLU A 150 -20.09 27.44 15.63
C GLU A 150 -20.78 26.57 16.68
N SER A 151 -20.49 25.26 16.71
CA SER A 151 -21.00 24.36 17.75
C SER A 151 -20.60 24.80 19.16
N GLY A 152 -19.37 25.33 19.32
CA GLY A 152 -18.88 25.84 20.61
C GLY A 152 -19.60 27.12 21.09
N ASN A 153 -20.04 27.97 20.17
CA ASN A 153 -20.69 29.24 20.53
C ASN A 153 -22.17 29.08 20.96
N THR A 154 -22.84 28.02 20.54
CA THR A 154 -24.23 27.75 20.94
C THR A 154 -24.36 27.12 22.31
N SER A 155 -23.30 26.58 22.88
CA SER A 155 -23.28 26.02 24.26
C SER A 155 -23.27 27.08 25.35
N SER A 156 -23.14 28.35 25.04
CA SER A 156 -23.02 29.46 26.03
C SER A 156 -24.25 30.38 26.15
N ALA A 157 -25.37 30.04 25.49
CA ALA A 157 -26.61 30.76 25.77
C ALA A 157 -27.35 30.08 26.93
N PRO A 158 -27.55 30.76 28.11
CA PRO A 158 -28.39 30.21 29.15
C PRO A 158 -29.82 30.20 28.67
N LEU A 159 -30.41 29.02 28.55
CA LEU A 159 -31.86 28.87 28.45
C LEU A 159 -32.46 29.37 29.78
N THR A 160 -32.95 30.59 29.81
CA THR A 160 -33.89 31.00 30.82
C THR A 160 -35.18 30.23 30.61
N SER A 161 -35.41 29.28 31.49
CA SER A 161 -36.67 28.61 31.67
C SER A 161 -37.68 29.62 32.17
N ASP A 162 -38.68 29.97 31.36
CA ASP A 162 -39.98 30.41 31.83
C ASP A 162 -41.02 29.36 31.49
N GLU A 163 -41.70 28.95 32.54
CA GLU A 163 -42.68 27.89 32.66
C GLU A 163 -43.95 28.20 31.82
N ASP A 164 -44.68 27.14 31.60
CA ASP A 164 -46.09 26.98 31.30
C ASP A 164 -46.51 26.73 29.85
N GLY A 165 -46.92 25.49 29.64
CA GLY A 165 -47.66 25.08 28.44
C GLY A 165 -47.72 23.57 28.24
N GLU A 166 -48.69 22.91 28.91
CA GLU A 166 -49.07 21.50 28.65
C GLU A 166 -49.39 21.24 27.17
N GLY A 167 -49.00 20.11 26.67
CA GLY A 167 -49.57 19.61 25.40
C GLY A 167 -48.80 18.54 24.66
N ASN A 168 -48.88 17.32 25.13
CA ASN A 168 -49.12 16.08 24.33
C ASN A 168 -48.20 15.67 23.19
N ASP A 169 -47.48 14.62 23.47
CA ASP A 169 -47.40 13.30 22.75
C ASP A 169 -46.81 13.21 21.34
N SER A 170 -45.93 12.22 21.30
CA SER A 170 -45.53 11.32 20.19
C SER A 170 -44.71 11.88 19.04
N GLY A 171 -43.53 11.37 18.99
CA GLY A 171 -42.74 11.35 17.77
C GLY A 171 -41.26 11.36 18.03
N ASP A 172 -40.73 10.18 18.25
CA ASP A 172 -39.36 9.82 18.09
C ASP A 172 -38.77 10.49 16.83
N ASN A 173 -38.08 11.58 17.03
CA ASN A 173 -37.19 12.17 16.04
C ASN A 173 -36.02 12.77 16.81
N ASP A 174 -35.04 11.95 17.06
CA ASP A 174 -33.69 12.39 17.43
C ASP A 174 -33.09 13.16 16.23
N LYS A 175 -33.65 14.34 15.97
CA LYS A 175 -33.03 15.35 15.12
C LYS A 175 -32.13 16.17 16.02
N THR A 176 -30.90 15.71 16.20
CA THR A 176 -29.80 16.62 16.48
C THR A 176 -29.87 17.69 15.38
N ALA A 177 -30.41 18.87 15.71
CA ALA A 177 -30.41 19.99 14.81
C ALA A 177 -28.95 20.34 14.52
N ASP A 178 -28.49 19.99 13.34
CA ASP A 178 -27.17 20.38 12.88
C ASP A 178 -27.10 21.89 12.84
N ILE A 179 -26.25 22.49 13.68
CA ILE A 179 -26.09 23.92 13.78
C ILE A 179 -25.09 24.36 12.72
N TYR A 180 -25.59 25.07 11.72
CA TYR A 180 -24.78 25.62 10.63
C TYR A 180 -24.53 27.12 10.86
N PRO A 181 -23.41 27.68 10.37
CA PRO A 181 -23.11 29.09 10.45
C PRO A 181 -24.24 29.94 9.90
N GLY A 182 -24.71 30.93 10.68
CA GLY A 182 -25.86 31.76 10.34
C GLY A 182 -25.75 32.41 8.96
N ASN A 183 -26.88 32.50 8.26
CA ASN A 183 -27.01 33.09 6.93
C ASN A 183 -26.38 32.30 5.77
N GLN A 184 -26.32 30.98 5.85
CA GLN A 184 -25.95 30.11 4.76
C GLN A 184 -27.15 29.28 4.27
N THR A 185 -27.23 29.09 2.96
CA THR A 185 -28.15 28.11 2.36
C THR A 185 -27.44 26.76 2.38
N ILE A 186 -28.00 25.81 3.13
CA ILE A 186 -27.44 24.46 3.23
C ILE A 186 -27.87 23.62 2.02
N CYS A 187 -26.92 23.07 1.34
CA CYS A 187 -27.11 22.16 0.22
C CYS A 187 -26.90 20.71 0.72
N GLN A 188 -28.00 19.98 0.67
CA GLN A 188 -28.06 18.60 1.14
C GLN A 188 -27.87 17.62 0.00
N SER A 189 -27.36 16.41 0.32
CA SER A 189 -27.30 15.33 -0.64
C SER A 189 -28.66 14.82 -1.03
N GLN A 190 -28.87 14.53 -2.30
CA GLN A 190 -30.12 13.95 -2.81
C GLN A 190 -30.20 12.43 -2.59
N SER A 191 -29.07 11.78 -2.39
CA SER A 191 -28.94 10.33 -2.22
C SER A 191 -27.91 9.98 -1.14
N ASP A 192 -28.01 8.77 -0.63
CA ASP A 192 -26.94 8.17 0.17
C ASP A 192 -25.74 7.91 -0.72
N GLY A 193 -24.53 8.04 -0.18
CA GLY A 193 -23.35 7.73 -0.98
C GLY A 193 -22.04 8.16 -0.36
N ILE A 194 -20.97 8.05 -1.14
CA ILE A 194 -19.63 8.51 -0.77
C ILE A 194 -19.34 9.79 -1.54
N VAL A 195 -19.00 10.85 -0.83
CA VAL A 195 -18.73 12.17 -1.41
C VAL A 195 -17.28 12.26 -1.83
N LEU A 196 -17.02 12.67 -3.07
CA LEU A 196 -15.72 13.06 -3.60
C LEU A 196 -15.78 14.50 -4.11
N TYR A 197 -14.70 15.23 -3.94
CA TYR A 197 -14.58 16.59 -4.48
C TYR A 197 -13.65 16.64 -5.68
N SER A 198 -13.73 15.61 -6.50
CA SER A 198 -13.02 15.51 -7.76
C SER A 198 -13.94 14.95 -8.84
N MET A 199 -13.61 15.24 -10.10
CA MET A 199 -14.21 14.64 -11.27
C MET A 199 -13.11 14.20 -12.25
N ASP A 200 -13.37 13.12 -13.01
CA ASP A 200 -12.38 12.55 -13.92
C ASP A 200 -12.96 12.13 -15.28
N ASN A 201 -14.19 12.52 -15.57
CA ASN A 201 -14.95 12.19 -16.78
C ASN A 201 -15.32 10.70 -16.92
N TYR A 202 -15.25 9.93 -15.83
CA TYR A 202 -15.77 8.56 -15.75
C TYR A 202 -17.12 8.49 -15.05
N GLU A 203 -17.65 9.62 -14.59
CA GLU A 203 -18.97 9.71 -13.97
C GLU A 203 -20.06 9.23 -14.93
N GLY A 204 -20.85 8.28 -14.45
CA GLY A 204 -21.91 7.64 -15.25
C GLY A 204 -21.40 6.66 -16.33
N LYS A 205 -20.09 6.40 -16.41
CA LYS A 205 -19.54 5.39 -17.34
C LYS A 205 -19.81 3.99 -16.81
N THR A 206 -20.44 3.15 -17.64
CA THR A 206 -20.67 1.74 -17.34
C THR A 206 -19.57 0.86 -17.94
N VAL A 207 -19.45 -0.39 -17.49
CA VAL A 207 -18.47 -1.35 -18.02
C VAL A 207 -18.57 -1.50 -19.54
N ASP A 208 -19.80 -1.50 -20.07
CA ASP A 208 -20.04 -1.65 -21.52
C ASP A 208 -19.63 -0.41 -22.34
N ALA A 209 -19.45 0.73 -21.70
CA ALA A 209 -19.04 1.99 -22.33
C ALA A 209 -17.50 2.23 -22.26
N VAL A 210 -16.78 1.34 -21.60
CA VAL A 210 -15.32 1.44 -21.47
C VAL A 210 -14.65 1.05 -22.80
N LYS A 211 -13.61 1.79 -23.15
CA LYS A 211 -12.79 1.56 -24.35
C LYS A 211 -11.34 1.24 -23.96
N ALA A 212 -10.59 0.71 -24.91
CA ALA A 212 -9.16 0.41 -24.71
C ALA A 212 -8.34 1.69 -24.34
N GLU A 213 -8.72 2.84 -24.88
CA GLU A 213 -8.07 4.14 -24.58
C GLU A 213 -8.22 4.56 -23.11
N ASP A 214 -9.25 4.09 -22.41
CA ASP A 214 -9.52 4.41 -20.99
C ASP A 214 -8.48 3.80 -20.02
N PHE A 215 -7.69 2.85 -20.48
CA PHE A 215 -6.63 2.22 -19.70
C PHE A 215 -5.29 2.98 -19.77
N ASP A 216 -5.20 4.03 -20.60
CA ASP A 216 -4.00 4.86 -20.65
C ASP A 216 -3.95 5.86 -19.50
N GLN A 217 -3.18 5.52 -18.47
CA GLN A 217 -2.99 6.37 -17.31
C GLN A 217 -2.35 7.73 -17.62
N ASN A 218 -1.65 7.87 -18.76
CA ASN A 218 -1.03 9.15 -19.13
C ASN A 218 -2.08 10.16 -19.64
N SER A 219 -3.19 9.67 -20.16
CA SER A 219 -4.31 10.49 -20.62
C SER A 219 -5.31 10.81 -19.51
N TYR A 220 -5.19 10.16 -18.34
CA TYR A 220 -6.08 10.37 -17.20
C TYR A 220 -5.82 11.71 -16.53
N HIS A 221 -6.90 12.48 -16.35
CA HIS A 221 -6.89 13.75 -15.65
C HIS A 221 -8.02 13.80 -14.63
N GLU A 222 -7.63 14.07 -13.39
CA GLU A 222 -8.55 14.34 -12.30
C GLU A 222 -8.57 15.84 -12.03
N THR A 223 -9.76 16.42 -11.95
CA THR A 223 -9.99 17.84 -11.65
C THR A 223 -10.48 17.97 -10.22
N ASP A 224 -9.80 18.77 -9.40
CA ASP A 224 -10.24 19.11 -8.05
C ASP A 224 -11.39 20.13 -8.14
N LEU A 225 -12.52 19.83 -7.52
CA LEU A 225 -13.72 20.68 -7.48
C LEU A 225 -13.74 21.61 -6.26
N LYS A 226 -12.88 21.41 -5.27
CA LYS A 226 -12.80 22.29 -4.10
C LYS A 226 -12.25 23.66 -4.46
N THR A 227 -12.99 24.69 -4.13
CA THR A 227 -12.60 26.07 -4.35
C THR A 227 -12.84 26.94 -3.13
N SER A 228 -12.12 28.03 -3.01
CA SER A 228 -12.36 29.10 -2.03
C SER A 228 -13.06 30.32 -2.65
N ASP A 229 -13.30 30.28 -3.96
CA ASP A 229 -13.90 31.37 -4.72
C ASP A 229 -15.42 31.27 -4.71
N LYS A 230 -16.07 32.26 -5.27
CA LYS A 230 -17.50 32.27 -5.43
C LYS A 230 -17.88 31.29 -6.55
N VAL A 231 -18.70 30.30 -6.22
CA VAL A 231 -19.30 29.38 -7.21
C VAL A 231 -20.56 30.01 -7.85
N LYS A 232 -20.86 29.56 -9.04
CA LYS A 232 -22.05 29.96 -9.79
C LYS A 232 -23.02 28.80 -9.85
N ALA A 233 -24.32 29.11 -10.00
CA ALA A 233 -25.31 28.09 -10.31
C ALA A 233 -24.90 27.33 -11.59
N GLY A 234 -24.91 26.00 -11.52
CA GLY A 234 -24.49 25.09 -12.59
C GLY A 234 -23.04 24.65 -12.53
N ASP A 235 -22.18 25.24 -11.68
CA ASP A 235 -20.82 24.78 -11.46
C ASP A 235 -20.83 23.40 -10.79
N ASP A 236 -19.87 22.58 -11.16
CA ASP A 236 -19.65 21.24 -10.57
C ASP A 236 -19.05 21.38 -9.16
N ILE A 237 -19.66 20.75 -8.15
CA ILE A 237 -19.26 20.92 -6.74
C ILE A 237 -18.69 19.65 -6.14
N TYR A 238 -19.32 18.51 -6.40
CA TYR A 238 -18.87 17.22 -5.88
C TYR A 238 -19.41 16.07 -6.72
N THR A 239 -18.75 14.95 -6.64
CA THR A 239 -19.21 13.67 -7.17
C THR A 239 -19.70 12.81 -6.01
N ILE A 240 -20.81 12.11 -6.19
CA ILE A 240 -21.34 11.17 -5.23
C ILE A 240 -21.36 9.77 -5.83
N ILE A 241 -20.79 8.79 -5.10
CA ILE A 241 -20.86 7.38 -5.46
C ILE A 241 -22.04 6.77 -4.72
N THR A 242 -23.05 6.31 -5.46
CA THR A 242 -24.35 5.91 -4.91
C THR A 242 -24.47 4.42 -4.59
N ASP A 243 -23.63 3.57 -5.19
CA ASP A 243 -23.63 2.12 -4.93
C ASP A 243 -22.26 1.65 -4.37
N GLU A 244 -22.29 0.71 -3.43
CA GLU A 244 -21.08 0.03 -2.95
C GLU A 244 -20.58 -1.04 -3.93
N ARG A 245 -21.37 -1.46 -4.89
CA ARG A 245 -20.97 -2.36 -5.97
C ARG A 245 -20.10 -1.63 -6.98
N TRP A 246 -19.04 -2.25 -7.37
CA TRP A 246 -18.09 -1.70 -8.32
C TRP A 246 -17.33 -2.79 -9.06
N SER A 247 -16.84 -2.48 -10.23
CA SER A 247 -16.09 -3.38 -11.08
C SER A 247 -14.66 -2.89 -11.24
N LEU A 248 -13.71 -3.82 -11.24
CA LEU A 248 -12.33 -3.55 -11.56
C LEU A 248 -11.97 -4.28 -12.85
N LEU A 249 -11.58 -3.53 -13.86
CA LEU A 249 -11.21 -4.06 -15.18
C LEU A 249 -9.70 -4.12 -15.30
N ILE A 250 -9.16 -5.28 -15.65
CA ILE A 250 -7.72 -5.52 -15.82
C ILE A 250 -7.41 -6.04 -17.24
N PRO A 251 -6.36 -5.54 -17.90
CA PRO A 251 -5.95 -6.09 -19.18
C PRO A 251 -5.39 -7.50 -19.03
N LEU A 252 -5.73 -8.41 -19.94
CA LEU A 252 -5.29 -9.79 -19.91
C LEU A 252 -4.58 -10.17 -21.21
N SER A 253 -3.43 -10.81 -21.12
CA SER A 253 -2.80 -11.49 -22.25
C SER A 253 -3.48 -12.83 -22.54
N ASP A 254 -3.33 -13.37 -23.77
CA ASP A 254 -3.90 -14.66 -24.15
C ASP A 254 -3.51 -15.80 -23.20
N ARG A 255 -2.28 -15.79 -22.70
CA ARG A 255 -1.81 -16.77 -21.72
C ARG A 255 -2.56 -16.67 -20.39
N GLN A 256 -2.91 -15.45 -19.97
CA GLN A 256 -3.66 -15.20 -18.73
C GLN A 256 -5.13 -15.58 -18.89
N VAL A 257 -5.71 -15.28 -20.06
CA VAL A 257 -7.05 -15.73 -20.42
C VAL A 257 -7.16 -17.25 -20.30
N GLU A 258 -6.21 -17.99 -20.87
CA GLU A 258 -6.23 -19.47 -20.80
C GLU A 258 -6.13 -20.01 -19.37
N LYS A 259 -5.37 -19.34 -18.48
CA LYS A 259 -5.26 -19.72 -17.07
C LYS A 259 -6.50 -19.39 -16.24
N LEU A 260 -7.25 -18.36 -16.63
CA LEU A 260 -8.32 -17.79 -15.82
C LEU A 260 -9.72 -18.13 -16.35
N LYS A 261 -9.86 -18.67 -17.56
CA LYS A 261 -11.15 -18.93 -18.25
C LYS A 261 -12.15 -19.76 -17.45
N ASP A 262 -11.67 -20.68 -16.61
CA ASP A 262 -12.53 -21.58 -15.84
C ASP A 262 -12.84 -21.06 -14.42
N ARG A 263 -12.43 -19.82 -14.12
CA ARG A 263 -12.67 -19.21 -12.81
C ARG A 263 -13.88 -18.30 -12.86
N SER A 264 -14.77 -18.46 -11.90
CA SER A 264 -15.92 -17.56 -11.65
C SER A 264 -15.68 -16.60 -10.51
N THR A 265 -14.71 -16.87 -9.65
CA THR A 265 -14.30 -16.01 -8.54
C THR A 265 -12.79 -15.94 -8.45
N ILE A 266 -12.29 -14.78 -8.05
CA ILE A 266 -10.86 -14.57 -7.90
C ILE A 266 -10.57 -13.80 -6.60
N ARG A 267 -9.45 -14.14 -5.98
CA ARG A 267 -8.95 -13.42 -4.81
C ARG A 267 -7.97 -12.35 -5.27
N VAL A 268 -8.26 -11.11 -4.91
CA VAL A 268 -7.48 -9.92 -5.25
C VAL A 268 -6.83 -9.37 -3.97
N LYS A 269 -5.55 -9.08 -4.04
CA LYS A 269 -4.81 -8.33 -3.03
C LYS A 269 -4.56 -6.93 -3.57
N PHE A 270 -5.04 -5.92 -2.87
CA PHE A 270 -4.80 -4.52 -3.20
C PHE A 270 -3.44 -4.09 -2.64
N LEU A 271 -2.58 -3.54 -3.50
CA LEU A 271 -1.22 -3.16 -3.09
C LEU A 271 -1.18 -1.85 -2.29
N LYS A 272 -2.26 -1.08 -2.32
CA LYS A 272 -2.39 0.17 -1.56
C LYS A 272 -2.39 -0.05 -0.04
N ASP A 273 -3.05 -1.11 0.43
CA ASP A 273 -3.29 -1.35 1.86
C ASP A 273 -3.10 -2.83 2.27
N ASP A 274 -2.55 -3.65 1.37
CA ASP A 274 -2.34 -5.09 1.55
C ASP A 274 -3.61 -5.91 1.85
N MET A 275 -4.79 -5.30 1.68
CA MET A 275 -6.06 -5.98 1.91
C MET A 275 -6.37 -6.96 0.79
N THR A 276 -6.99 -8.08 1.20
CA THR A 276 -7.37 -9.14 0.27
C THR A 276 -8.89 -9.30 0.26
N GLN A 277 -9.48 -9.31 -0.94
CA GLN A 277 -10.92 -9.46 -1.14
C GLN A 277 -11.19 -10.45 -2.28
N ASN A 278 -12.28 -11.20 -2.17
CA ASN A 278 -12.77 -12.01 -3.28
C ASN A 278 -13.76 -11.19 -4.11
N GLY A 279 -13.68 -11.33 -5.42
CA GLY A 279 -14.63 -10.76 -6.38
C GLY A 279 -15.12 -11.81 -7.36
N ASP A 280 -16.28 -11.58 -7.94
CA ASP A 280 -16.82 -12.39 -9.03
C ASP A 280 -16.04 -12.04 -10.30
N PHE A 281 -15.60 -13.07 -11.02
CA PHE A 281 -14.69 -12.88 -12.14
C PHE A 281 -15.30 -13.35 -13.45
N SER A 282 -15.17 -12.52 -14.46
CA SER A 282 -15.51 -12.84 -15.84
C SER A 282 -14.50 -12.28 -16.83
N ILE A 283 -14.45 -12.84 -18.02
CA ILE A 283 -13.59 -12.35 -19.11
C ILE A 283 -14.49 -11.65 -20.13
N ILE A 284 -14.20 -10.40 -20.39
CA ILE A 284 -14.91 -9.56 -21.36
C ILE A 284 -14.00 -9.16 -22.51
N THR A 285 -14.58 -8.65 -23.59
CA THR A 285 -13.83 -8.15 -24.74
C THR A 285 -14.16 -6.68 -24.95
N ILE A 286 -13.14 -5.83 -24.99
CA ILE A 286 -13.25 -4.40 -25.25
C ILE A 286 -12.37 -4.10 -26.46
N ASP A 287 -12.92 -3.52 -27.51
CA ASP A 287 -12.22 -3.15 -28.76
C ASP A 287 -11.38 -4.28 -29.41
N GLY A 288 -11.74 -5.54 -29.14
CA GLY A 288 -11.04 -6.74 -29.65
C GLY A 288 -10.05 -7.36 -28.68
N ASP A 289 -9.62 -6.64 -27.64
CA ASP A 289 -8.71 -7.11 -26.60
C ASP A 289 -9.46 -7.75 -25.42
N LYS A 290 -8.78 -8.65 -24.70
CA LYS A 290 -9.35 -9.36 -23.55
C LYS A 290 -9.04 -8.68 -22.24
N TYR A 291 -10.09 -8.54 -21.42
CA TYR A 291 -10.02 -7.97 -20.10
C TYR A 291 -10.67 -8.88 -19.07
N GLY A 292 -10.14 -8.90 -17.86
CA GLY A 292 -10.78 -9.51 -16.70
C GLY A 292 -11.64 -8.47 -16.01
N GLN A 293 -12.92 -8.75 -15.86
CA GLN A 293 -13.83 -7.97 -15.01
C GLN A 293 -13.93 -8.66 -13.66
N ILE A 294 -13.72 -7.91 -12.59
CA ILE A 294 -13.81 -8.37 -11.21
C ILE A 294 -14.83 -7.52 -10.51
N ASP A 295 -15.97 -8.12 -10.14
CA ASP A 295 -17.07 -7.42 -9.50
C ASP A 295 -17.01 -7.58 -7.99
N PHE A 296 -17.07 -6.46 -7.28
CA PHE A 296 -17.08 -6.37 -5.83
C PHE A 296 -18.39 -5.79 -5.33
N ASN A 297 -18.86 -6.28 -4.18
CA ASN A 297 -20.11 -5.82 -3.54
C ASN A 297 -19.86 -5.02 -2.26
N LYS A 298 -18.60 -4.72 -1.94
CA LYS A 298 -18.19 -3.99 -0.72
C LYS A 298 -16.78 -3.46 -0.85
N GLY A 299 -16.39 -2.62 0.11
CA GLY A 299 -15.03 -2.16 0.26
C GLY A 299 -14.65 -0.96 -0.61
N LEU A 300 -15.57 -0.45 -1.42
CA LEU A 300 -15.34 0.67 -2.32
C LEU A 300 -14.81 1.91 -1.60
N ILE A 301 -15.30 2.21 -0.41
CA ILE A 301 -14.90 3.39 0.37
C ILE A 301 -13.38 3.54 0.57
N ARG A 302 -12.63 2.43 0.59
CA ARG A 302 -11.16 2.45 0.73
C ARG A 302 -10.46 2.95 -0.52
N TYR A 303 -11.09 2.75 -1.67
CA TYR A 303 -10.54 2.98 -3.00
C TYR A 303 -11.32 4.03 -3.77
N ALA A 304 -12.30 4.67 -3.14
CA ALA A 304 -13.20 5.62 -3.78
C ALA A 304 -12.47 6.81 -4.44
N SER A 305 -11.32 7.21 -3.91
CA SER A 305 -10.50 8.29 -4.46
C SER A 305 -9.54 7.85 -5.57
N ASP A 306 -9.48 6.56 -5.89
CA ASP A 306 -8.54 6.06 -6.89
C ASP A 306 -9.32 5.50 -8.09
N ARG A 307 -8.97 5.92 -9.30
CA ARG A 307 -9.51 5.35 -10.54
C ARG A 307 -8.71 4.15 -10.99
N PHE A 308 -7.40 4.17 -10.81
CA PHE A 308 -6.51 3.07 -11.13
C PHE A 308 -6.00 2.44 -9.85
N LEU A 309 -6.09 1.11 -9.76
CA LEU A 309 -5.70 0.35 -8.59
C LEU A 309 -4.68 -0.72 -8.96
N ASP A 310 -3.55 -0.69 -8.30
CA ASP A 310 -2.56 -1.75 -8.42
C ASP A 310 -2.95 -2.93 -7.54
N ILE A 311 -3.11 -4.07 -8.18
CA ILE A 311 -3.56 -5.31 -7.54
C ILE A 311 -2.64 -6.48 -7.87
N GLU A 312 -2.75 -7.49 -7.05
CA GLU A 312 -2.11 -8.79 -7.22
C GLU A 312 -3.20 -9.87 -7.23
N LEU A 313 -3.25 -10.68 -8.29
CA LEU A 313 -4.17 -11.82 -8.34
C LEU A 313 -3.58 -13.00 -7.58
N VAL A 314 -4.26 -13.43 -6.52
CA VAL A 314 -3.86 -14.60 -5.71
C VAL A 314 -4.41 -15.86 -6.37
N THR A 315 -3.72 -16.36 -7.38
CA THR A 315 -4.18 -17.50 -8.18
C THR A 315 -3.71 -18.84 -7.66
N ASN A 316 -2.64 -18.88 -6.89
CA ASN A 316 -2.05 -20.10 -6.35
C ASN A 316 -1.89 -20.04 -4.84
N THR A 317 -2.28 -21.14 -4.17
CA THR A 317 -2.16 -21.35 -2.72
C THR A 317 -1.01 -22.28 -2.34
N VAL A 318 -0.10 -22.59 -3.28
CA VAL A 318 1.05 -23.44 -2.95
C VAL A 318 1.95 -22.71 -1.98
N VAL A 319 2.06 -23.27 -0.78
CA VAL A 319 2.89 -22.71 0.30
C VAL A 319 4.19 -23.48 0.34
N GLY A 320 5.29 -22.76 0.51
CA GLY A 320 6.61 -23.35 0.69
C GLY A 320 7.48 -22.54 1.62
N LEU A 321 8.65 -23.05 1.89
CA LEU A 321 9.64 -22.39 2.72
C LEU A 321 10.38 -21.32 1.90
N LYS A 322 10.44 -20.10 2.44
CA LYS A 322 11.17 -18.97 1.83
C LYS A 322 12.52 -18.82 2.48
N ILE A 323 13.56 -18.79 1.65
CA ILE A 323 14.94 -18.51 2.05
C ILE A 323 15.47 -17.29 1.27
N PRO A 324 16.38 -16.50 1.81
CA PRO A 324 17.03 -15.42 1.08
C PRO A 324 17.80 -15.95 -0.14
N LEU A 325 17.82 -15.19 -1.22
CA LEU A 325 18.60 -15.52 -2.42
C LEU A 325 20.11 -15.60 -2.10
N THR A 326 20.57 -14.83 -1.14
CA THR A 326 21.96 -14.85 -0.63
C THR A 326 22.35 -16.18 0.02
N SER A 327 21.37 -16.98 0.42
CA SER A 327 21.59 -18.34 0.96
C SER A 327 21.77 -19.40 -0.13
N ILE A 328 21.57 -19.03 -1.39
CA ILE A 328 21.70 -19.95 -2.52
C ILE A 328 23.14 -19.83 -3.05
N VAL A 329 23.88 -20.91 -2.90
CA VAL A 329 25.25 -21.02 -3.42
C VAL A 329 25.22 -21.94 -4.64
N THR A 330 25.79 -21.47 -5.74
CA THR A 330 26.02 -22.34 -6.93
C THR A 330 27.32 -23.12 -6.69
N LYS A 331 27.21 -24.43 -6.75
CA LYS A 331 28.37 -25.34 -6.65
C LYS A 331 28.34 -26.26 -7.86
N ASP A 332 29.49 -26.42 -8.52
CA ASP A 332 29.63 -27.33 -9.64
C ASP A 332 29.90 -28.74 -9.09
N PHE A 333 29.20 -29.71 -9.65
CA PHE A 333 29.34 -31.12 -9.30
C PHE A 333 29.71 -31.94 -10.51
N TYR A 334 30.52 -32.97 -10.27
CA TYR A 334 30.73 -33.99 -11.28
C TYR A 334 29.47 -34.88 -11.39
N VAL A 335 29.01 -35.12 -12.58
CA VAL A 335 27.85 -35.98 -12.83
C VAL A 335 28.33 -37.28 -13.38
N ILE A 336 28.21 -38.34 -12.58
CA ILE A 336 28.77 -39.67 -12.90
C ILE A 336 27.62 -40.71 -12.90
N PRO A 337 27.60 -41.65 -13.87
CA PRO A 337 26.61 -42.71 -13.86
C PRO A 337 26.70 -43.54 -12.57
N SER A 338 25.55 -43.77 -11.91
CA SER A 338 25.48 -44.48 -10.61
C SER A 338 26.09 -45.87 -10.63
N ARG A 339 26.07 -46.57 -11.79
CA ARG A 339 26.72 -47.87 -11.99
C ARG A 339 28.26 -47.86 -11.83
N MET A 340 28.86 -46.68 -11.86
CA MET A 340 30.35 -46.54 -11.69
C MET A 340 30.75 -46.31 -10.24
N ALA A 341 29.77 -46.07 -9.36
CA ALA A 341 30.05 -45.96 -7.93
C ALA A 341 30.49 -47.31 -7.38
N THR A 342 31.55 -47.31 -6.61
CA THR A 342 32.09 -48.49 -5.93
C THR A 342 32.22 -48.21 -4.44
N THR A 343 32.13 -49.22 -3.60
CA THR A 343 32.32 -49.10 -2.16
C THR A 343 33.58 -49.82 -1.75
N GLN A 344 34.48 -49.09 -1.13
CA GLN A 344 35.72 -49.63 -0.55
C GLN A 344 35.82 -49.14 0.90
N ASP A 345 36.11 -50.03 1.83
CA ASP A 345 36.25 -49.73 3.29
C ASP A 345 35.03 -48.93 3.85
N ASN A 346 33.86 -49.33 3.44
CA ASN A 346 32.58 -48.70 3.83
C ASN A 346 32.40 -47.24 3.36
N GLN A 347 33.19 -46.79 2.40
CA GLN A 347 33.13 -45.47 1.78
C GLN A 347 32.74 -45.58 0.31
N THR A 348 31.83 -44.71 -0.15
CA THR A 348 31.41 -44.66 -1.55
C THR A 348 32.37 -43.77 -2.32
N GLY A 349 32.84 -44.22 -3.46
CA GLY A 349 33.76 -43.49 -4.29
C GLY A 349 33.81 -44.01 -5.72
N PHE A 350 34.75 -43.50 -6.49
CA PHE A 350 34.98 -43.92 -7.88
C PHE A 350 36.43 -44.31 -8.07
N THR A 351 36.68 -45.35 -8.88
CA THR A 351 38.00 -45.73 -9.26
C THR A 351 38.44 -44.97 -10.51
N LEU A 352 39.43 -44.10 -10.35
CA LEU A 352 40.04 -43.34 -11.44
C LEU A 352 41.15 -44.13 -12.07
N TYR A 353 41.23 -44.12 -13.40
CA TYR A 353 42.30 -44.74 -14.16
C TYR A 353 43.35 -43.67 -14.53
N GLU A 354 44.53 -43.76 -13.93
CA GLU A 354 45.62 -42.79 -14.12
C GLU A 354 46.61 -43.18 -15.22
N GLY A 355 46.26 -44.09 -16.10
CA GLY A 355 47.10 -44.58 -17.17
C GLY A 355 48.10 -45.69 -16.78
N LYS A 356 48.58 -46.46 -17.76
CA LYS A 356 49.50 -47.58 -17.59
C LYS A 356 49.33 -48.43 -16.31
N ASN A 357 48.12 -48.98 -16.13
CA ASN A 357 47.76 -49.92 -15.05
C ASN A 357 47.74 -49.34 -13.62
N LYS A 358 47.65 -48.03 -13.46
CA LYS A 358 47.49 -47.43 -12.15
C LYS A 358 46.04 -46.96 -11.98
N THR A 359 45.37 -47.45 -10.95
CA THR A 359 44.01 -47.03 -10.55
C THR A 359 44.06 -46.48 -9.13
N THR A 360 43.35 -45.38 -8.91
CA THR A 360 43.26 -44.77 -7.60
C THR A 360 41.76 -44.66 -7.22
N PHE A 361 41.41 -45.10 -6.04
CA PHE A 361 40.08 -44.92 -5.49
C PHE A 361 39.98 -43.54 -4.88
N LYS A 362 38.98 -42.78 -5.30
CA LYS A 362 38.65 -41.43 -4.78
C LYS A 362 37.35 -41.47 -4.03
N ASN A 363 37.35 -41.07 -2.78
CA ASN A 363 36.17 -40.85 -1.97
C ASN A 363 35.38 -39.67 -2.51
N VAL A 364 34.06 -39.80 -2.50
CA VAL A 364 33.17 -38.73 -2.94
C VAL A 364 31.96 -38.63 -2.02
N SER A 365 31.46 -37.41 -1.86
CA SER A 365 30.20 -37.13 -1.24
C SER A 365 29.11 -37.09 -2.29
N ILE A 366 28.00 -37.84 -2.08
CA ILE A 366 26.87 -37.87 -3.00
C ILE A 366 25.88 -36.83 -2.50
N TYR A 367 25.58 -35.81 -3.32
CA TYR A 367 24.66 -34.73 -2.98
C TYR A 367 23.25 -34.98 -3.53
N ALA A 368 23.11 -35.57 -4.69
CA ALA A 368 21.83 -35.86 -5.29
C ALA A 368 21.90 -37.05 -6.23
N SER A 369 20.81 -37.81 -6.32
CA SER A 369 20.56 -38.77 -7.38
C SER A 369 19.64 -38.11 -8.42
N ILE A 370 20.09 -38.16 -9.68
CA ILE A 370 19.35 -37.59 -10.83
C ILE A 370 18.90 -38.77 -11.68
N ASP A 371 17.60 -38.99 -11.73
CA ASP A 371 17.01 -40.00 -12.61
C ASP A 371 16.66 -39.34 -13.94
N ASP A 372 17.45 -39.69 -14.96
CA ASP A 372 17.17 -39.35 -16.35
C ASP A 372 16.61 -40.62 -17.04
N SER A 373 15.78 -40.45 -18.05
CA SER A 373 14.93 -41.49 -18.68
C SER A 373 15.67 -42.78 -19.12
N SER A 374 16.98 -42.85 -19.03
CA SER A 374 17.78 -44.02 -19.41
C SER A 374 18.92 -44.41 -18.47
N VAL A 375 19.42 -43.51 -17.60
CA VAL A 375 20.54 -43.78 -16.70
C VAL A 375 20.42 -42.94 -15.43
N SER A 376 20.43 -43.59 -14.28
CA SER A 376 20.60 -42.92 -12.98
C SER A 376 21.99 -42.32 -12.88
N LYS A 377 22.06 -41.03 -12.51
CA LYS A 377 23.32 -40.26 -12.35
C LYS A 377 23.42 -39.74 -10.92
N LEU A 378 24.63 -39.61 -10.44
CA LEU A 378 24.92 -39.08 -9.13
C LEU A 378 25.69 -37.75 -9.28
N ALA A 379 25.19 -36.69 -8.60
CA ALA A 379 25.94 -35.45 -8.43
C ALA A 379 26.89 -35.64 -7.23
N VAL A 380 28.19 -35.57 -7.48
CA VAL A 380 29.23 -35.88 -6.51
C VAL A 380 30.30 -34.79 -6.46
N ASP A 381 30.89 -34.64 -5.31
CA ASP A 381 32.07 -33.81 -5.09
C ASP A 381 33.15 -34.60 -4.38
N GLU A 382 34.40 -34.15 -4.41
CA GLU A 382 35.46 -34.75 -3.62
C GLU A 382 35.10 -34.67 -2.13
N ALA A 383 35.23 -35.77 -1.39
CA ALA A 383 34.95 -35.74 0.04
C ALA A 383 35.95 -34.80 0.72
N GLU A 384 35.44 -33.81 1.43
CA GLU A 384 36.27 -32.99 2.31
C GLU A 384 36.89 -33.90 3.37
N GLN A 385 38.21 -33.86 3.47
CA GLN A 385 38.99 -34.65 4.47
C GLN A 385 38.97 -33.96 5.82
#